data_3060a87c11536d54f9a5c882464c049b
#
_entry.id   3060a87c11536d54f9a5c882464c049b
#
_cell.length_a   1.000
_cell.length_b   1.000
_cell.length_c   1.000
_cell.angle_alpha   90.00
_cell.angle_beta   90.00
_cell.angle_gamma   90.00
#
_symmetry.space_group_name_H-M   'P 1'
#
loop_
_entity.id
_entity.type
_entity.pdbx_description
1 polymer ?
#
loop_
_entity_poly.entity_id
_entity_poly.type
_entity_poly.pdbx_seq_one_letter_code
_entity_poly.pdbx_strand_id
1 'polypeptide(L)'
;GVVAASAGNHAQGVAFASALEKIDCTIVMPKNASPAKVAATKGYGATVVLEGKNYDESWTKAKEIAKTTGATIIHAFDDTQIIAAQGVIGLEIIEQLPNVDEIYVPIGGGGLAAGVLSAIKEKNPNVKIIGVESKSFPSMKNSLESGKLETIDGGFTVADGISVRTPGKQTFEIIKDKIDEIVLVDDDEIIKTMFLLME
;
A
#
# COMPACT_ATOMS: atom_id res chain seq x y z
N GLY A 1 -7.12 19.45 -9.90
CA GLY A 1 -6.92 18.84 -8.58
C GLY A 1 -6.74 17.33 -8.65
N VAL A 2 -6.39 16.73 -7.52
CA VAL A 2 -6.23 15.28 -7.40
C VAL A 2 -7.12 14.73 -6.28
N VAL A 3 -7.47 13.44 -6.37
CA VAL A 3 -8.21 12.74 -5.33
C VAL A 3 -7.63 11.34 -5.13
N ALA A 4 -7.52 10.91 -3.87
CA ALA A 4 -7.09 9.57 -3.51
C ALA A 4 -7.93 9.00 -2.35
N ALA A 5 -8.01 7.67 -2.27
CA ALA A 5 -8.55 6.97 -1.11
C ALA A 5 -7.41 6.28 -0.37
N SER A 6 -7.13 6.71 0.84
CA SER A 6 -6.14 6.09 1.74
C SER A 6 -6.20 6.73 3.11
N ALA A 7 -5.93 5.96 4.15
CA ALA A 7 -5.75 6.44 5.52
C ALA A 7 -4.31 6.28 6.05
N GLY A 8 -3.35 5.99 5.17
CA GLY A 8 -1.95 5.72 5.53
C GLY A 8 -0.93 6.61 4.82
N ASN A 9 0.22 6.04 4.50
CA ASN A 9 1.35 6.74 3.88
C ASN A 9 0.99 7.35 2.52
N HIS A 10 0.22 6.64 1.69
CA HIS A 10 -0.20 7.16 0.40
C HIS A 10 -1.01 8.45 0.52
N ALA A 11 -1.93 8.54 1.49
CA ALA A 11 -2.71 9.74 1.76
C ALA A 11 -1.81 10.96 2.06
N GLN A 12 -0.82 10.77 2.93
CA GLN A 12 0.12 11.81 3.31
C GLN A 12 1.08 12.16 2.16
N GLY A 13 1.55 11.16 1.42
CA GLY A 13 2.41 11.38 0.24
C GLY A 13 1.72 12.20 -0.86
N VAL A 14 0.47 11.85 -1.19
CA VAL A 14 -0.32 12.62 -2.17
C VAL A 14 -0.59 14.05 -1.67
N ALA A 15 -0.97 14.20 -0.39
CA ALA A 15 -1.20 15.51 0.20
C ALA A 15 0.06 16.38 0.18
N PHE A 16 1.20 15.82 0.59
CA PHE A 16 2.49 16.52 0.60
C PHE A 16 2.94 16.95 -0.81
N ALA A 17 2.92 16.02 -1.76
CA ALA A 17 3.29 16.32 -3.14
C ALA A 17 2.37 17.38 -3.77
N SER A 18 1.06 17.28 -3.51
CA SER A 18 0.10 18.26 -4.00
C SER A 18 0.34 19.66 -3.41
N ALA A 19 0.72 19.75 -2.14
CA ALA A 19 1.06 21.02 -1.50
C ALA A 19 2.29 21.67 -2.12
N LEU A 20 3.34 20.87 -2.43
CA LEU A 20 4.53 21.37 -3.12
C LEU A 20 4.21 21.94 -4.50
N GLU A 21 3.35 21.27 -5.24
CA GLU A 21 2.95 21.66 -6.59
C GLU A 21 1.76 22.65 -6.62
N LYS A 22 1.23 23.04 -5.45
CA LYS A 22 0.06 23.91 -5.29
C LYS A 22 -1.18 23.39 -6.03
N ILE A 23 -1.39 22.08 -5.97
CA ILE A 23 -2.52 21.37 -6.56
C ILE A 23 -3.56 21.08 -5.48
N ASP A 24 -4.83 21.35 -5.76
CA ASP A 24 -5.93 20.99 -4.87
C ASP A 24 -5.96 19.46 -4.66
N CYS A 25 -5.96 19.04 -3.41
CA CYS A 25 -5.90 17.64 -3.02
C CYS A 25 -7.08 17.28 -2.12
N THR A 26 -7.81 16.24 -2.50
CA THR A 26 -8.85 15.63 -1.67
C THR A 26 -8.47 14.21 -1.33
N ILE A 27 -8.46 13.88 -0.04
CA ILE A 27 -8.20 12.51 0.46
C ILE A 27 -9.45 11.98 1.11
N VAL A 28 -9.92 10.82 0.65
CA VAL A 28 -11.05 10.11 1.26
C VAL A 28 -10.51 9.02 2.18
N MET A 29 -10.97 9.03 3.43
CA MET A 29 -10.61 8.07 4.46
C MET A 29 -11.85 7.40 5.04
N PRO A 30 -11.77 6.15 5.52
CA PRO A 30 -12.85 5.54 6.29
C PRO A 30 -13.19 6.36 7.54
N LYS A 31 -14.45 6.30 7.98
CA LYS A 31 -14.94 7.06 9.17
C LYS A 31 -14.20 6.70 10.45
N ASN A 32 -13.64 5.51 10.53
CA ASN A 32 -12.85 5.01 11.67
C ASN A 32 -11.34 5.26 11.53
N ALA A 33 -10.90 6.05 10.56
CA ALA A 33 -9.48 6.40 10.41
C ALA A 33 -8.94 7.07 11.68
N SER A 34 -7.70 6.75 12.05
CA SER A 34 -7.04 7.30 13.22
C SER A 34 -7.03 8.84 13.18
N PRO A 35 -7.46 9.53 14.25
CA PRO A 35 -7.41 10.98 14.32
C PRO A 35 -6.04 11.58 14.01
N ALA A 36 -4.96 10.89 14.43
CA ALA A 36 -3.59 11.31 14.15
C ALA A 36 -3.28 11.29 12.65
N LYS A 37 -3.71 10.25 11.92
CA LYS A 37 -3.53 10.14 10.47
C LYS A 37 -4.34 11.20 9.70
N VAL A 38 -5.58 11.46 10.17
CA VAL A 38 -6.43 12.54 9.63
C VAL A 38 -5.76 13.91 9.83
N ALA A 39 -5.26 14.19 11.04
CA ALA A 39 -4.60 15.44 11.37
C ALA A 39 -3.31 15.63 10.55
N ALA A 40 -2.48 14.60 10.42
CA ALA A 40 -1.26 14.63 9.62
C ALA A 40 -1.54 14.96 8.15
N THR A 41 -2.55 14.30 7.55
CA THR A 41 -2.92 14.55 6.16
C THR A 41 -3.46 15.98 5.94
N LYS A 42 -4.30 16.47 6.87
CA LYS A 42 -4.76 17.87 6.86
C LYS A 42 -3.61 18.85 7.04
N GLY A 43 -2.61 18.51 7.86
CA GLY A 43 -1.41 19.32 8.09
C GLY A 43 -0.62 19.60 6.81
N TYR A 44 -0.69 18.72 5.83
CA TYR A 44 -0.14 18.95 4.47
C TYR A 44 -1.06 19.76 3.55
N GLY A 45 -2.20 20.26 4.04
CA GLY A 45 -3.11 21.14 3.26
C GLY A 45 -4.19 20.41 2.46
N ALA A 46 -4.29 19.07 2.55
CA ALA A 46 -5.35 18.35 1.86
C ALA A 46 -6.73 18.51 2.52
N THR A 47 -7.77 18.52 1.71
CA THR A 47 -9.15 18.35 2.16
C THR A 47 -9.38 16.87 2.48
N VAL A 48 -9.70 16.55 3.73
CA VAL A 48 -9.99 15.17 4.15
C VAL A 48 -11.49 14.96 4.25
N VAL A 49 -12.01 13.98 3.49
CA VAL A 49 -13.40 13.52 3.51
C VAL A 49 -13.45 12.17 4.24
N LEU A 50 -14.18 12.11 5.36
CA LEU A 50 -14.40 10.86 6.11
C LEU A 50 -15.67 10.20 5.60
N GLU A 51 -15.52 9.14 4.79
CA GLU A 51 -16.64 8.39 4.21
C GLU A 51 -16.31 6.92 4.02
N GLY A 52 -17.32 6.07 4.31
CA GLY A 52 -17.20 4.62 4.22
C GLY A 52 -16.74 3.98 5.53
N LYS A 53 -16.87 2.66 5.60
CA LYS A 53 -16.46 1.82 6.75
C LYS A 53 -15.08 1.19 6.55
N ASN A 54 -14.65 1.10 5.30
CA ASN A 54 -13.42 0.46 4.88
C ASN A 54 -12.84 1.17 3.64
N TYR A 55 -11.71 0.66 3.14
CA TYR A 55 -11.05 1.18 1.95
C TYR A 55 -11.96 1.17 0.72
N ASP A 56 -12.69 0.08 0.47
CA ASP A 56 -13.49 -0.09 -0.76
C ASP A 56 -14.63 0.95 -0.86
N GLU A 57 -15.27 1.25 0.28
CA GLU A 57 -16.31 2.28 0.35
C GLU A 57 -15.70 3.69 0.17
N SER A 58 -14.55 3.96 0.80
CA SER A 58 -13.83 5.22 0.61
C SER A 58 -13.35 5.38 -0.83
N TRP A 59 -12.88 4.31 -1.47
CA TRP A 59 -12.52 4.28 -2.88
C TRP A 59 -13.70 4.61 -3.81
N THR A 60 -14.86 4.06 -3.49
CA THR A 60 -16.09 4.39 -4.24
C THR A 60 -16.41 5.89 -4.14
N LYS A 61 -16.28 6.47 -2.95
CA LYS A 61 -16.46 7.91 -2.76
C LYS A 61 -15.42 8.76 -3.49
N ALA A 62 -14.16 8.34 -3.49
CA ALA A 62 -13.12 9.03 -4.25
C ALA A 62 -13.43 9.06 -5.76
N LYS A 63 -13.94 7.97 -6.33
CA LYS A 63 -14.39 7.93 -7.72
C LYS A 63 -15.57 8.87 -8.01
N GLU A 64 -16.52 9.00 -7.10
CA GLU A 64 -17.62 9.96 -7.23
C GLU A 64 -17.10 11.41 -7.26
N ILE A 65 -16.18 11.74 -6.33
CA ILE A 65 -15.56 13.08 -6.29
C ILE A 65 -14.81 13.35 -7.59
N ALA A 66 -13.99 12.43 -8.06
CA ALA A 66 -13.28 12.57 -9.33
C ALA A 66 -14.24 12.86 -10.49
N LYS A 67 -15.32 12.08 -10.58
CA LYS A 67 -16.34 12.24 -11.64
C LYS A 67 -17.04 13.61 -11.61
N THR A 68 -17.31 14.14 -10.42
CA THR A 68 -18.05 15.40 -10.27
C THR A 68 -17.16 16.63 -10.39
N THR A 69 -15.88 16.53 -9.99
CA THR A 69 -14.95 17.66 -9.95
C THR A 69 -13.98 17.69 -11.13
N GLY A 70 -13.84 16.59 -11.87
CA GLY A 70 -12.80 16.44 -12.89
C GLY A 70 -11.39 16.19 -12.30
N ALA A 71 -11.26 15.94 -11.00
CA ALA A 71 -9.99 15.65 -10.36
C ALA A 71 -9.39 14.33 -10.83
N THR A 72 -8.07 14.30 -10.99
CA THR A 72 -7.32 13.08 -11.34
C THR A 72 -7.27 12.14 -10.14
N ILE A 73 -7.63 10.89 -10.34
CA ILE A 73 -7.49 9.86 -9.31
C ILE A 73 -6.04 9.41 -9.22
N ILE A 74 -5.49 9.40 -7.98
CA ILE A 74 -4.19 8.82 -7.68
C ILE A 74 -4.44 7.53 -6.90
N HIS A 75 -4.30 6.38 -7.58
CA HIS A 75 -4.56 5.08 -6.96
C HIS A 75 -3.50 4.75 -5.91
N ALA A 76 -3.89 4.07 -4.81
CA ALA A 76 -2.96 3.80 -3.72
C ALA A 76 -1.89 2.75 -4.05
N PHE A 77 -2.13 1.85 -5.00
CA PHE A 77 -1.22 0.74 -5.32
C PHE A 77 -1.36 0.17 -6.74
N ASP A 78 -2.55 0.19 -7.35
CA ASP A 78 -2.81 -0.50 -8.64
C ASP A 78 -2.74 0.48 -9.82
N ASP A 79 -1.61 1.13 -9.94
CA ASP A 79 -1.28 2.10 -11.00
C ASP A 79 0.19 1.95 -11.37
N THR A 80 0.50 1.91 -12.68
CA THR A 80 1.85 1.68 -13.18
C THR A 80 2.85 2.73 -12.71
N GLN A 81 2.45 4.01 -12.62
CA GLN A 81 3.33 5.09 -12.17
C GLN A 81 3.58 4.99 -10.66
N ILE A 82 2.55 4.64 -9.89
CA ILE A 82 2.68 4.42 -8.44
C ILE A 82 3.58 3.21 -8.17
N ILE A 83 3.39 2.10 -8.89
CA ILE A 83 4.25 0.90 -8.77
C ILE A 83 5.71 1.27 -9.11
N ALA A 84 5.94 1.98 -10.20
CA ALA A 84 7.28 2.41 -10.60
C ALA A 84 7.93 3.34 -9.54
N ALA A 85 7.16 4.27 -8.98
CA ALA A 85 7.63 5.15 -7.90
C ALA A 85 8.04 4.36 -6.65
N GLN A 86 7.31 3.30 -6.27
CA GLN A 86 7.70 2.42 -5.16
C GLN A 86 9.00 1.64 -5.46
N GLY A 87 9.32 1.42 -6.71
CA GLY A 87 10.57 0.78 -7.13
C GLY A 87 11.84 1.54 -6.71
N VAL A 88 11.75 2.85 -6.48
CA VAL A 88 12.86 3.68 -5.97
C VAL A 88 13.40 3.12 -4.65
N ILE A 89 12.52 2.62 -3.77
CA ILE A 89 12.93 1.98 -2.51
C ILE A 89 13.85 0.79 -2.78
N GLY A 90 13.53 -0.04 -3.76
CA GLY A 90 14.37 -1.17 -4.15
C GLY A 90 15.75 -0.73 -4.68
N LEU A 91 15.80 0.36 -5.45
CA LEU A 91 17.07 0.92 -5.94
C LEU A 91 17.93 1.45 -4.79
N GLU A 92 17.33 2.18 -3.85
CA GLU A 92 18.01 2.69 -2.66
C GLU A 92 18.54 1.57 -1.76
N ILE A 93 17.78 0.48 -1.60
CA ILE A 93 18.23 -0.71 -0.84
C ILE A 93 19.51 -1.29 -1.45
N ILE A 94 19.55 -1.50 -2.76
CA ILE A 94 20.76 -2.04 -3.43
C ILE A 94 21.93 -1.08 -3.30
N GLU A 95 21.70 0.24 -3.40
CA GLU A 95 22.75 1.23 -3.25
C GLU A 95 23.32 1.24 -1.83
N GLN A 96 22.47 1.18 -0.81
CA GLN A 96 22.87 1.23 0.59
C GLN A 96 23.38 -0.13 1.11
N LEU A 97 22.89 -1.23 0.58
CA LEU A 97 23.25 -2.60 0.97
C LEU A 97 23.50 -3.48 -0.27
N PRO A 98 24.65 -3.30 -0.95
CA PRO A 98 24.93 -3.99 -2.23
C PRO A 98 24.96 -5.53 -2.16
N ASN A 99 25.20 -6.09 -0.96
CA ASN A 99 25.27 -7.53 -0.71
C ASN A 99 24.04 -8.07 0.02
N VAL A 100 22.87 -7.43 -0.15
CA VAL A 100 21.63 -7.94 0.43
C VAL A 100 21.26 -9.29 -0.17
N ASP A 101 20.94 -10.26 0.68
CA ASP A 101 20.51 -11.61 0.28
C ASP A 101 19.00 -11.75 0.24
N GLU A 102 18.30 -11.14 1.21
CA GLU A 102 16.86 -11.25 1.37
C GLU A 102 16.23 -9.90 1.75
N ILE A 103 15.05 -9.62 1.19
CA ILE A 103 14.27 -8.41 1.50
C ILE A 103 12.85 -8.84 1.87
N TYR A 104 12.39 -8.42 3.04
CA TYR A 104 11.03 -8.63 3.52
C TYR A 104 10.18 -7.40 3.24
N VAL A 105 9.08 -7.57 2.51
CA VAL A 105 8.23 -6.46 2.06
C VAL A 105 6.78 -6.70 2.51
N PRO A 106 6.17 -5.76 3.26
CA PRO A 106 4.76 -5.88 3.61
C PRO A 106 3.86 -5.77 2.38
N ILE A 107 2.85 -6.63 2.31
CA ILE A 107 1.88 -6.66 1.23
C ILE A 107 0.47 -6.36 1.75
N GLY A 108 -0.12 -5.28 1.23
CA GLY A 108 -1.55 -5.03 1.25
C GLY A 108 -2.08 -5.17 -0.17
N GLY A 109 -2.32 -4.08 -0.88
CA GLY A 109 -2.72 -4.09 -2.30
C GLY A 109 -1.61 -4.48 -3.28
N GLY A 110 -0.37 -4.58 -2.82
CA GLY A 110 0.78 -5.06 -3.58
C GLY A 110 1.65 -3.99 -4.24
N GLY A 111 1.31 -2.69 -4.16
CA GLY A 111 2.03 -1.63 -4.87
C GLY A 111 3.51 -1.52 -4.49
N LEU A 112 3.81 -1.51 -3.19
CA LEU A 112 5.18 -1.49 -2.69
C LEU A 112 5.96 -2.74 -3.13
N ALA A 113 5.39 -3.92 -2.91
CA ALA A 113 6.03 -5.18 -3.25
C ALA A 113 6.28 -5.31 -4.76
N ALA A 114 5.31 -4.94 -5.60
CA ALA A 114 5.46 -4.97 -7.06
C ALA A 114 6.56 -4.01 -7.54
N GLY A 115 6.66 -2.81 -6.95
CA GLY A 115 7.71 -1.85 -7.27
C GLY A 115 9.09 -2.33 -6.85
N VAL A 116 9.26 -2.75 -5.60
CA VAL A 116 10.53 -3.28 -5.07
C VAL A 116 10.98 -4.50 -5.86
N LEU A 117 10.08 -5.48 -6.09
CA LEU A 117 10.34 -6.66 -6.90
C LEU A 117 10.85 -6.30 -8.29
N SER A 118 10.19 -5.37 -8.97
CA SER A 118 10.57 -4.98 -10.32
C SER A 118 11.96 -4.38 -10.35
N ALA A 119 12.28 -3.48 -9.41
CA ALA A 119 13.58 -2.83 -9.33
C ALA A 119 14.71 -3.78 -8.94
N ILE A 120 14.48 -4.62 -7.92
CA ILE A 120 15.49 -5.54 -7.39
C ILE A 120 15.78 -6.66 -8.40
N LYS A 121 14.75 -7.36 -8.89
CA LYS A 121 14.94 -8.50 -9.81
C LYS A 121 15.56 -8.09 -11.15
N GLU A 122 15.39 -6.85 -11.59
CA GLU A 122 16.08 -6.31 -12.77
C GLU A 122 17.58 -6.11 -12.51
N LYS A 123 17.98 -5.66 -11.32
CA LYS A 123 19.36 -5.37 -10.96
C LYS A 123 20.11 -6.59 -10.45
N ASN A 124 19.47 -7.37 -9.59
CA ASN A 124 20.04 -8.56 -8.99
C ASN A 124 18.95 -9.64 -8.79
N PRO A 125 18.75 -10.53 -9.77
CA PRO A 125 17.70 -11.55 -9.71
C PRO A 125 17.89 -12.59 -8.59
N ASN A 126 19.09 -12.68 -8.01
CA ASN A 126 19.40 -13.65 -6.94
C ASN A 126 18.92 -13.20 -5.55
N VAL A 127 18.65 -11.91 -5.35
CA VAL A 127 18.10 -11.42 -4.09
C VAL A 127 16.69 -11.99 -3.89
N LYS A 128 16.46 -12.64 -2.76
CA LYS A 128 15.14 -13.17 -2.41
C LYS A 128 14.23 -12.04 -1.93
N ILE A 129 13.01 -12.02 -2.43
CA ILE A 129 11.98 -11.09 -2.00
C ILE A 129 10.85 -11.88 -1.33
N ILE A 130 10.68 -11.65 -0.05
CA ILE A 130 9.70 -12.33 0.80
C ILE A 130 8.59 -11.34 1.13
N GLY A 131 7.39 -11.62 0.63
CA GLY A 131 6.20 -10.85 0.97
C GLY A 131 5.72 -11.19 2.38
N VAL A 132 5.21 -10.20 3.10
CA VAL A 132 4.64 -10.38 4.44
C VAL A 132 3.22 -9.88 4.47
N GLU A 133 2.26 -10.75 4.77
CA GLU A 133 0.86 -10.40 4.98
C GLU A 133 0.41 -10.71 6.40
N SER A 134 -0.61 -10.00 6.88
CA SER A 134 -1.32 -10.40 8.09
C SER A 134 -2.12 -11.68 7.86
N LYS A 135 -2.10 -12.61 8.81
CA LYS A 135 -2.97 -13.81 8.79
C LYS A 135 -4.45 -13.48 8.63
N SER A 136 -4.88 -12.29 9.06
CA SER A 136 -6.26 -11.81 8.89
C SER A 136 -6.56 -11.26 7.49
N PHE A 137 -5.52 -10.95 6.70
CA PHE A 137 -5.66 -10.37 5.36
C PHE A 137 -4.69 -11.02 4.34
N PRO A 138 -4.75 -12.35 4.13
CA PRO A 138 -3.87 -13.08 3.22
C PRO A 138 -4.34 -12.98 1.75
N SER A 139 -4.74 -11.81 1.29
CA SER A 139 -5.43 -11.66 0.01
C SER A 139 -4.52 -11.92 -1.21
N MET A 140 -3.27 -11.48 -1.15
CA MET A 140 -2.30 -11.76 -2.21
C MET A 140 -1.89 -13.23 -2.22
N LYS A 141 -1.60 -13.83 -1.06
CA LYS A 141 -1.25 -15.23 -0.93
C LYS A 141 -2.34 -16.13 -1.50
N ASN A 142 -3.59 -15.92 -1.07
CA ASN A 142 -4.74 -16.70 -1.58
C ASN A 142 -4.90 -16.52 -3.10
N SER A 143 -4.71 -15.30 -3.61
CA SER A 143 -4.78 -15.03 -5.05
C SER A 143 -3.70 -15.77 -5.82
N LEU A 144 -2.46 -15.84 -5.29
CA LEU A 144 -1.37 -16.60 -5.92
C LEU A 144 -1.63 -18.10 -5.91
N GLU A 145 -2.11 -18.64 -4.79
CA GLU A 145 -2.43 -20.07 -4.64
C GLU A 145 -3.57 -20.51 -5.56
N SER A 146 -4.59 -19.66 -5.76
CA SER A 146 -5.72 -19.95 -6.65
C SER A 146 -5.45 -19.60 -8.12
N GLY A 147 -4.39 -18.84 -8.41
CA GLY A 147 -4.05 -18.38 -9.76
C GLY A 147 -4.94 -17.25 -10.29
N LYS A 148 -5.79 -16.66 -9.46
CA LYS A 148 -6.70 -15.54 -9.82
C LYS A 148 -6.88 -14.58 -8.66
N LEU A 149 -7.31 -13.35 -8.95
CA LEU A 149 -7.62 -12.40 -7.90
C LEU A 149 -8.75 -12.91 -7.00
N GLU A 150 -8.46 -12.99 -5.70
CA GLU A 150 -9.41 -13.35 -4.66
C GLU A 150 -9.77 -12.12 -3.81
N THR A 151 -11.06 -12.01 -3.47
CA THR A 151 -11.54 -11.06 -2.48
C THR A 151 -11.85 -11.82 -1.20
N ILE A 152 -11.24 -11.43 -0.10
CA ILE A 152 -11.46 -12.06 1.22
C ILE A 152 -12.40 -11.19 2.07
N ASP A 153 -13.04 -11.82 3.05
CA ASP A 153 -13.85 -11.06 4.01
C ASP A 153 -12.98 -10.20 4.93
N GLY A 154 -11.75 -10.65 5.19
CA GLY A 154 -10.84 -9.99 6.11
C GLY A 154 -11.26 -10.15 7.57
N GLY A 155 -10.52 -9.53 8.45
CA GLY A 155 -10.77 -9.56 9.90
C GLY A 155 -10.31 -8.27 10.57
N PHE A 156 -9.84 -8.40 11.80
CA PHE A 156 -9.13 -7.35 12.51
C PHE A 156 -7.61 -7.59 12.40
N THR A 157 -6.83 -6.53 12.27
CA THR A 157 -5.38 -6.56 12.42
C THR A 157 -4.87 -5.20 12.90
N VAL A 158 -3.83 -5.21 13.74
CA VAL A 158 -3.10 -4.00 14.13
C VAL A 158 -2.30 -3.41 12.96
N ALA A 159 -2.00 -4.21 11.94
CA ALA A 159 -1.33 -3.79 10.71
C ALA A 159 -2.34 -3.16 9.72
N ASP A 160 -3.03 -2.11 10.14
CA ASP A 160 -4.09 -1.44 9.38
C ASP A 160 -3.65 -0.95 8.00
N GLY A 161 -2.36 -0.62 7.84
CA GLY A 161 -1.78 -0.17 6.57
C GLY A 161 -1.74 -1.22 5.47
N ILE A 162 -1.86 -2.51 5.81
CA ILE A 162 -1.88 -3.62 4.86
C ILE A 162 -3.17 -4.44 4.90
N SER A 163 -4.22 -3.95 5.55
CA SER A 163 -5.53 -4.61 5.66
C SER A 163 -6.35 -4.48 4.36
N VAL A 164 -5.86 -5.05 3.28
CA VAL A 164 -6.48 -4.97 1.94
C VAL A 164 -7.16 -6.29 1.60
N ARG A 165 -8.44 -6.21 1.21
CA ARG A 165 -9.28 -7.38 0.95
C ARG A 165 -9.08 -7.98 -0.45
N THR A 166 -8.69 -7.13 -1.40
CA THR A 166 -8.48 -7.53 -2.81
C THR A 166 -7.19 -6.91 -3.31
N PRO A 167 -6.21 -7.70 -3.78
CA PRO A 167 -4.99 -7.16 -4.39
C PRO A 167 -5.29 -6.35 -5.65
N GLY A 168 -4.36 -5.50 -6.06
CA GLY A 168 -4.44 -4.85 -7.35
C GLY A 168 -4.28 -5.84 -8.50
N LYS A 169 -4.90 -5.56 -9.63
CA LYS A 169 -4.77 -6.41 -10.82
C LYS A 169 -3.35 -6.35 -11.38
N GLN A 170 -2.80 -5.16 -11.54
CA GLN A 170 -1.44 -4.97 -12.06
C GLN A 170 -0.40 -5.48 -11.07
N THR A 171 -0.60 -5.21 -9.78
CA THR A 171 0.32 -5.67 -8.74
C THR A 171 0.35 -7.20 -8.63
N PHE A 172 -0.80 -7.88 -8.73
CA PHE A 172 -0.89 -9.32 -8.78
C PHE A 172 -0.12 -9.91 -9.97
N GLU A 173 -0.32 -9.37 -11.18
CA GLU A 173 0.38 -9.84 -12.38
C GLU A 173 1.91 -9.70 -12.27
N ILE A 174 2.41 -8.65 -11.60
CA ILE A 174 3.85 -8.47 -11.38
C ILE A 174 4.38 -9.42 -10.30
N ILE A 175 3.64 -9.56 -9.20
CA ILE A 175 4.08 -10.32 -8.03
C ILE A 175 4.09 -11.82 -8.32
N LYS A 176 3.08 -12.35 -9.01
CA LYS A 176 2.92 -13.79 -9.26
C LYS A 176 4.13 -14.43 -9.94
N ASP A 177 4.83 -13.67 -10.81
CA ASP A 177 5.93 -14.19 -11.60
C ASP A 177 7.31 -13.98 -10.95
N LYS A 178 7.39 -13.19 -9.87
CA LYS A 178 8.68 -12.69 -9.36
C LYS A 178 8.90 -12.88 -7.87
N ILE A 179 7.84 -13.06 -7.08
CA ILE A 179 7.95 -13.23 -5.63
C ILE A 179 8.53 -14.60 -5.30
N ASP A 180 9.45 -14.66 -4.34
CA ASP A 180 10.05 -15.93 -3.94
C ASP A 180 9.18 -16.66 -2.92
N GLU A 181 8.58 -15.92 -1.98
CA GLU A 181 7.71 -16.48 -0.92
C GLU A 181 6.75 -15.40 -0.39
N ILE A 182 5.61 -15.84 0.18
CA ILE A 182 4.76 -14.99 1.05
C ILE A 182 4.55 -15.69 2.38
N VAL A 183 4.99 -15.01 3.45
CA VAL A 183 4.80 -15.43 4.83
C VAL A 183 3.62 -14.68 5.47
N LEU A 184 2.94 -15.36 6.38
CA LEU A 184 1.82 -14.78 7.14
C LEU A 184 2.24 -14.61 8.60
N VAL A 185 1.99 -13.42 9.14
CA VAL A 185 2.25 -13.07 10.54
C VAL A 185 0.95 -12.75 11.26
N ASP A 186 0.83 -13.11 12.53
CA ASP A 186 -0.31 -12.76 13.36
C ASP A 186 -0.06 -11.47 14.17
N ASP A 187 -1.13 -10.94 14.74
CA ASP A 187 -1.07 -9.68 15.48
C ASP A 187 -0.21 -9.79 16.75
N ASP A 188 -0.15 -10.97 17.38
CA ASP A 188 0.71 -11.18 18.56
C ASP A 188 2.19 -11.10 18.19
N GLU A 189 2.58 -11.67 17.05
CA GLU A 189 3.95 -11.58 16.51
C GLU A 189 4.30 -10.12 16.16
N ILE A 190 3.37 -9.41 15.51
CA ILE A 190 3.54 -7.99 15.15
C ILE A 190 3.72 -7.14 16.42
N ILE A 191 2.82 -7.27 17.38
CA ILE A 191 2.84 -6.48 18.64
C ILE A 191 4.13 -6.76 19.42
N LYS A 192 4.51 -8.02 19.59
CA LYS A 192 5.78 -8.37 20.28
C LYS A 192 6.98 -7.75 19.60
N THR A 193 7.04 -7.80 18.26
CA THR A 193 8.14 -7.20 17.49
C THR A 193 8.16 -5.69 17.61
N MET A 194 6.99 -5.04 17.61
CA MET A 194 6.90 -3.59 17.85
C MET A 194 7.50 -3.20 19.21
N PHE A 195 7.20 -3.94 20.27
CA PHE A 195 7.81 -3.67 21.59
C PHE A 195 9.33 -3.87 21.59
N LEU A 196 9.83 -4.93 20.95
CA LEU A 196 11.28 -5.17 20.82
C LEU A 196 12.03 -4.04 20.08
N LEU A 197 11.37 -3.39 19.13
CA LEU A 197 11.95 -2.29 18.36
C LEU A 197 11.90 -0.94 19.11
N MET A 198 11.15 -0.84 20.22
CA MET A 198 11.08 0.36 21.07
C MET A 198 12.09 0.35 22.22
N GLU A 199 12.75 -0.77 22.50
CA GLU A 199 13.82 -0.92 23.50
C GLU A 199 15.18 -0.49 22.92
#